data_f91f382520fa00901381c58a16379c56
#
_entry.id   f91f382520fa00901381c58a16379c56
#
_cell.length_a   1.000
_cell.length_b   1.000
_cell.length_c   1.000
_cell.angle_alpha   90.00
_cell.angle_beta   90.00
_cell.angle_gamma   90.00
#
_symmetry.space_group_name_H-M   'P 1'
#
loop_
_entity.id
_entity.type
_entity.pdbx_description
1 polymer ?
#
loop_
_entity_poly.entity_id
_entity_poly.type
_entity_poly.pdbx_seq_one_letter_code
_entity_poly.pdbx_strand_id
1 'polypeptide(L)'
;INLEIGKGEFVCIVGKSGCGKSTLLNLAAGLEQPSSGRISLDDREVTKPGADRTVMFQEHGLFPWLTVQENVEFGMKLAKIPLAQRREKAEYYLNMVHLQQYKDYYIHEISGGMRQRTALARALVMDSDILLMDEPFSALDKQTSNSLREELQRIWMETKKTILFVTHSVEEAVYLSERVVVLSADQGNITDIIPVDLPRPRYVYDPQFVELRHALLDAVQQSAVQERM
;
A
#
# COMPACT_ATOMS: atom_id res chain seq x y z
N ILE A 1 13.70 6.19 13.66
CA ILE A 1 12.72 6.87 12.78
C ILE A 1 11.77 7.69 13.65
N ASN A 2 11.58 8.97 13.31
CA ASN A 2 10.52 9.81 13.84
C ASN A 2 9.67 10.26 12.64
N LEU A 3 8.44 9.78 12.56
CA LEU A 3 7.52 10.06 11.47
C LEU A 3 6.11 10.21 12.04
N GLU A 4 5.47 11.31 11.72
CA GLU A 4 4.06 11.55 12.00
C GLU A 4 3.27 11.50 10.70
N ILE A 5 2.13 10.81 10.70
CA ILE A 5 1.23 10.69 9.55
C ILE A 5 -0.13 11.23 9.95
N GLY A 6 -0.60 12.22 9.22
CA GLY A 6 -1.89 12.84 9.44
C GLY A 6 -3.06 11.92 9.08
N LYS A 7 -4.19 12.09 9.77
CA LYS A 7 -5.41 11.37 9.43
C LYS A 7 -5.86 11.70 8.00
N GLY A 8 -6.12 10.69 7.22
CA GLY A 8 -6.51 10.83 5.81
C GLY A 8 -5.34 11.10 4.87
N GLU A 9 -4.11 11.11 5.35
CA GLU A 9 -2.92 11.36 4.54
C GLU A 9 -2.50 10.11 3.77
N PHE A 10 -2.02 10.32 2.53
CA PHE A 10 -1.38 9.28 1.72
C PHE A 10 0.13 9.49 1.73
N VAL A 11 0.85 8.69 2.48
CA VAL A 11 2.31 8.74 2.59
C VAL A 11 2.93 7.57 1.86
N CYS A 12 3.89 7.84 0.97
CA CYS A 12 4.73 6.81 0.37
C CYS A 12 6.09 6.73 1.06
N ILE A 13 6.57 5.51 1.25
CA ILE A 13 7.94 5.23 1.68
C ILE A 13 8.70 4.64 0.50
N VAL A 14 9.80 5.26 0.15
CA VAL A 14 10.73 4.77 -0.87
C VAL A 14 12.13 4.56 -0.30
N GLY A 15 12.89 3.71 -0.94
CA GLY A 15 14.27 3.41 -0.57
C GLY A 15 14.73 2.10 -1.19
N LYS A 16 16.03 1.80 -1.10
CA LYS A 16 16.59 0.55 -1.62
C LYS A 16 16.01 -0.69 -0.96
N SER A 17 16.14 -1.82 -1.64
CA SER A 17 15.84 -3.12 -1.03
C SER A 17 16.67 -3.33 0.23
N GLY A 18 16.03 -3.83 1.30
CA GLY A 18 16.70 -4.09 2.58
C GLY A 18 16.79 -2.90 3.55
N CYS A 19 16.39 -1.68 3.17
CA CYS A 19 16.50 -0.49 4.05
C CYS A 19 15.46 -0.45 5.19
N GLY A 20 14.61 -1.47 5.35
CA GLY A 20 13.67 -1.55 6.48
C GLY A 20 12.25 -1.08 6.19
N LYS A 21 11.86 -0.85 4.92
CA LYS A 21 10.50 -0.40 4.56
C LYS A 21 9.40 -1.34 5.07
N SER A 22 9.53 -2.64 4.76
CA SER A 22 8.57 -3.67 5.20
C SER A 22 8.58 -3.84 6.72
N THR A 23 9.76 -3.72 7.36
CA THR A 23 9.86 -3.72 8.83
C THR A 23 9.09 -2.54 9.43
N LEU A 24 9.24 -1.33 8.89
CA LEU A 24 8.50 -0.16 9.36
C LEU A 24 6.98 -0.36 9.20
N LEU A 25 6.55 -0.97 8.10
CA LEU A 25 5.16 -1.30 7.87
C LEU A 25 4.66 -2.36 8.87
N ASN A 26 5.44 -3.40 9.15
CA ASN A 26 5.11 -4.43 10.15
C ASN A 26 5.01 -3.83 11.57
N LEU A 27 5.90 -2.93 11.92
CA LEU A 27 5.85 -2.18 13.18
C LEU A 27 4.56 -1.35 13.26
N ALA A 28 4.21 -0.60 12.20
CA ALA A 28 2.96 0.17 12.14
C ALA A 28 1.72 -0.72 12.22
N ALA A 29 1.78 -1.94 11.68
CA ALA A 29 0.73 -2.95 11.77
C ALA A 29 0.57 -3.55 13.18
N GLY A 30 1.60 -3.45 14.03
CA GLY A 30 1.67 -4.11 15.33
C GLY A 30 2.02 -5.61 15.23
N LEU A 31 2.60 -6.03 14.09
CA LEU A 31 3.08 -7.40 13.87
C LEU A 31 4.46 -7.62 14.49
N GLU A 32 5.23 -6.54 14.61
CA GLU A 32 6.52 -6.50 15.28
C GLU A 32 6.52 -5.39 16.33
N GLN A 33 7.41 -5.49 17.30
CA GLN A 33 7.58 -4.48 18.34
C GLN A 33 8.88 -3.70 18.11
N PRO A 34 8.90 -2.37 18.30
CA PRO A 34 10.12 -1.60 18.18
C PRO A 34 11.10 -1.95 19.32
N SER A 35 12.40 -2.05 19.02
CA SER A 35 13.45 -2.26 20.02
C SER A 35 13.59 -1.07 20.97
N SER A 36 13.20 0.13 20.51
CA SER A 36 13.17 1.36 21.30
C SER A 36 12.16 2.34 20.70
N GLY A 37 11.68 3.28 21.50
CA GLY A 37 10.64 4.20 21.10
C GLY A 37 9.24 3.57 21.17
N ARG A 38 8.28 4.16 20.49
CA ARG A 38 6.89 3.69 20.46
C ARG A 38 6.21 4.04 19.15
N ILE A 39 5.18 3.29 18.82
CA ILE A 39 4.24 3.60 17.72
C ILE A 39 2.87 3.86 18.35
N SER A 40 2.24 4.93 17.96
CA SER A 40 0.91 5.29 18.46
C SER A 40 -0.05 5.57 17.30
N LEU A 41 -1.30 5.27 17.53
CA LEU A 41 -2.43 5.62 16.67
C LEU A 41 -3.48 6.33 17.55
N ASP A 42 -3.80 7.58 17.23
CA ASP A 42 -4.72 8.42 18.01
C ASP A 42 -4.44 8.32 19.53
N ASP A 43 -3.22 8.63 19.93
CA ASP A 43 -2.71 8.58 21.31
C ASP A 43 -2.70 7.19 21.99
N ARG A 44 -3.10 6.13 21.29
CA ARG A 44 -3.03 4.74 21.78
C ARG A 44 -1.80 4.05 21.23
N GLU A 45 -1.03 3.41 22.09
CA GLU A 45 0.15 2.65 21.68
C GLU A 45 -0.25 1.40 20.87
N VAL A 46 0.43 1.18 19.77
CA VAL A 46 0.26 0.00 18.90
C VAL A 46 1.12 -1.13 19.43
N THR A 47 0.53 -2.04 20.18
CA THR A 47 1.21 -3.21 20.78
C THR A 47 0.87 -4.54 20.11
N LYS A 48 -0.15 -4.56 19.24
CA LYS A 48 -0.64 -5.77 18.54
C LYS A 48 -1.43 -5.38 17.29
N PRO A 49 -1.65 -6.32 16.35
CA PRO A 49 -2.55 -6.10 15.22
C PRO A 49 -3.96 -5.71 15.67
N GLY A 50 -4.63 -4.85 14.90
CA GLY A 50 -5.96 -4.36 15.18
C GLY A 50 -6.85 -4.30 13.94
N ALA A 51 -8.18 -4.29 14.14
CA ALA A 51 -9.15 -4.19 13.04
C ALA A 51 -9.24 -2.77 12.45
N ASP A 52 -8.64 -1.78 13.10
CA ASP A 52 -8.54 -0.38 12.68
C ASP A 52 -7.61 -0.17 11.48
N ARG A 53 -6.80 -1.18 11.16
CA ARG A 53 -5.83 -1.15 10.04
C ARG A 53 -5.78 -2.47 9.30
N THR A 54 -5.68 -2.38 7.97
CA THR A 54 -5.53 -3.52 7.08
C THR A 54 -4.14 -3.51 6.46
N VAL A 55 -3.51 -4.69 6.41
CA VAL A 55 -2.19 -4.88 5.81
C VAL A 55 -2.32 -5.67 4.51
N MET A 56 -1.69 -5.15 3.46
CA MET A 56 -1.41 -5.88 2.23
C MET A 56 0.08 -6.19 2.17
N PHE A 57 0.42 -7.46 2.32
CA PHE A 57 1.81 -7.93 2.29
C PHE A 57 2.32 -8.10 0.86
N GLN A 58 3.62 -8.01 0.67
CA GLN A 58 4.31 -8.29 -0.59
C GLN A 58 4.06 -9.74 -1.04
N GLU A 59 4.21 -10.71 -0.14
CA GLU A 59 3.71 -12.07 -0.34
C GLU A 59 2.20 -12.09 -0.12
N HIS A 60 1.44 -12.23 -1.15
CA HIS A 60 -0.03 -12.01 -1.19
C HIS A 60 -0.83 -12.58 -0.01
N GLY A 61 -0.30 -13.57 0.74
CA GLY A 61 -0.92 -14.18 1.91
C GLY A 61 -2.36 -14.68 1.65
N LEU A 62 -2.64 -15.12 0.43
CA LEU A 62 -3.94 -15.66 0.04
C LEU A 62 -4.08 -17.09 0.55
N PHE A 63 -5.30 -17.45 0.92
CA PHE A 63 -5.64 -18.80 1.36
C PHE A 63 -5.81 -19.71 0.14
N PRO A 64 -4.91 -20.69 -0.09
CA PRO A 64 -4.91 -21.49 -1.31
C PRO A 64 -6.11 -22.44 -1.45
N TRP A 65 -6.79 -22.73 -0.35
CA TRP A 65 -8.01 -23.55 -0.31
C TRP A 65 -9.31 -22.77 -0.50
N LEU A 66 -9.22 -21.44 -0.66
CA LEU A 66 -10.35 -20.58 -0.93
C LEU A 66 -10.32 -20.10 -2.40
N THR A 67 -11.49 -19.81 -2.94
CA THR A 67 -11.60 -19.16 -4.24
C THR A 67 -11.18 -17.68 -4.17
N VAL A 68 -11.07 -17.02 -5.31
CA VAL A 68 -10.81 -15.57 -5.41
C VAL A 68 -11.83 -14.78 -4.61
N GLN A 69 -13.13 -15.04 -4.80
CA GLN A 69 -14.20 -14.37 -4.06
C GLN A 69 -14.13 -14.64 -2.57
N GLU A 70 -13.95 -15.89 -2.18
CA GLU A 70 -13.87 -16.27 -0.75
C GLU A 70 -12.67 -15.64 -0.05
N ASN A 71 -11.53 -15.48 -0.74
CA ASN A 71 -10.39 -14.73 -0.22
C ASN A 71 -10.75 -13.26 0.05
N VAL A 72 -11.44 -12.60 -0.88
CA VAL A 72 -11.89 -11.21 -0.71
C VAL A 72 -12.89 -11.11 0.44
N GLU A 73 -13.84 -12.04 0.54
CA GLU A 73 -14.87 -12.05 1.58
C GLU A 73 -14.35 -12.44 2.98
N PHE A 74 -13.15 -13.03 3.09
CA PHE A 74 -12.68 -13.70 4.30
C PHE A 74 -12.71 -12.80 5.54
N GLY A 75 -12.14 -11.61 5.46
CA GLY A 75 -12.11 -10.66 6.59
C GLY A 75 -13.51 -10.22 7.01
N MET A 76 -14.37 -9.95 6.04
CA MET A 76 -15.77 -9.60 6.30
C MET A 76 -16.57 -10.75 6.94
N LYS A 77 -16.24 -12.00 6.59
CA LYS A 77 -16.82 -13.19 7.22
C LYS A 77 -16.43 -13.30 8.69
N LEU A 78 -15.16 -13.03 9.02
CA LEU A 78 -14.69 -12.98 10.41
C LEU A 78 -15.35 -11.84 11.20
N ALA A 79 -15.58 -10.71 10.56
CA ALA A 79 -16.32 -9.57 11.13
C ALA A 79 -17.84 -9.81 11.21
N LYS A 80 -18.31 -11.02 10.86
CA LYS A 80 -19.75 -11.43 10.91
C LYS A 80 -20.67 -10.56 10.04
N ILE A 81 -20.15 -9.95 8.97
CA ILE A 81 -20.96 -9.21 8.00
C ILE A 81 -21.90 -10.20 7.27
N PRO A 82 -23.19 -9.87 7.09
CA PRO A 82 -24.16 -10.74 6.41
C PRO A 82 -23.72 -11.12 4.98
N LEU A 83 -24.03 -12.36 4.57
CA LEU A 83 -23.57 -12.92 3.28
C LEU A 83 -23.94 -12.04 2.07
N ALA A 84 -25.15 -11.49 2.04
CA ALA A 84 -25.57 -10.63 0.94
C ALA A 84 -24.69 -9.38 0.79
N GLN A 85 -24.41 -8.71 1.91
CA GLN A 85 -23.54 -7.51 1.93
C GLN A 85 -22.08 -7.86 1.59
N ARG A 86 -21.57 -9.01 2.04
CA ARG A 86 -20.21 -9.45 1.69
C ARG A 86 -20.07 -9.68 0.19
N ARG A 87 -21.06 -10.36 -0.42
CA ARG A 87 -21.05 -10.64 -1.86
C ARG A 87 -21.10 -9.36 -2.68
N GLU A 88 -22.00 -8.45 -2.34
CA GLU A 88 -22.11 -7.15 -3.01
C GLU A 88 -20.79 -6.36 -2.96
N LYS A 89 -20.21 -6.23 -1.78
CA LYS A 89 -18.90 -5.57 -1.61
C LYS A 89 -17.79 -6.29 -2.37
N ALA A 90 -17.73 -7.62 -2.25
CA ALA A 90 -16.71 -8.41 -2.95
C ALA A 90 -16.83 -8.26 -4.47
N GLU A 91 -18.04 -8.29 -5.03
CA GLU A 91 -18.28 -8.09 -6.46
C GLU A 91 -17.82 -6.70 -6.91
N TYR A 92 -18.09 -5.65 -6.15
CA TYR A 92 -17.63 -4.30 -6.46
C TYR A 92 -16.09 -4.25 -6.59
N TYR A 93 -15.36 -4.76 -5.58
CA TYR A 93 -13.90 -4.73 -5.61
C TYR A 93 -13.29 -5.73 -6.61
N LEU A 94 -13.93 -6.86 -6.86
CA LEU A 94 -13.51 -7.80 -7.92
C LEU A 94 -13.67 -7.22 -9.33
N ASN A 95 -14.73 -6.45 -9.57
CA ASN A 95 -14.89 -5.71 -10.82
C ASN A 95 -13.81 -4.65 -10.99
N MET A 96 -13.54 -3.88 -9.93
CA MET A 96 -12.51 -2.85 -9.90
C MET A 96 -11.13 -3.38 -10.26
N VAL A 97 -10.77 -4.56 -9.74
CA VAL A 97 -9.48 -5.20 -10.06
C VAL A 97 -9.54 -6.12 -11.30
N HIS A 98 -10.61 -6.08 -12.07
CA HIS A 98 -10.83 -6.88 -13.29
C HIS A 98 -10.72 -8.41 -13.06
N LEU A 99 -11.28 -8.90 -11.95
CA LEU A 99 -11.28 -10.32 -11.60
C LEU A 99 -12.66 -10.95 -11.45
N GLN A 100 -13.74 -10.24 -11.77
CA GLN A 100 -15.11 -10.73 -11.61
C GLN A 100 -15.35 -12.07 -12.32
N GLN A 101 -14.82 -12.25 -13.53
CA GLN A 101 -14.95 -13.50 -14.30
C GLN A 101 -14.15 -14.67 -13.70
N TYR A 102 -13.24 -14.43 -12.78
CA TYR A 102 -12.38 -15.42 -12.13
C TYR A 102 -12.77 -15.66 -10.66
N LYS A 103 -13.90 -15.15 -10.21
CA LYS A 103 -14.30 -15.15 -8.79
C LYS A 103 -14.39 -16.53 -8.17
N ASP A 104 -14.77 -17.54 -8.97
CA ASP A 104 -14.95 -18.92 -8.55
C ASP A 104 -13.69 -19.79 -8.73
N TYR A 105 -12.60 -19.24 -9.25
CA TYR A 105 -11.31 -19.91 -9.42
C TYR A 105 -10.56 -19.99 -8.10
N TYR A 106 -9.86 -21.09 -7.87
CA TYR A 106 -8.93 -21.22 -6.75
C TYR A 106 -7.63 -20.48 -7.00
N ILE A 107 -6.90 -20.14 -5.93
CA ILE A 107 -5.68 -19.35 -6.01
C ILE A 107 -4.57 -20.00 -6.85
N HIS A 108 -4.52 -21.31 -6.89
CA HIS A 108 -3.55 -22.04 -7.71
C HIS A 108 -3.87 -22.06 -9.21
N GLU A 109 -5.10 -21.72 -9.60
CA GLU A 109 -5.56 -21.69 -11.00
C GLU A 109 -5.32 -20.31 -11.66
N ILE A 110 -4.91 -19.31 -10.90
CA ILE A 110 -4.73 -17.92 -11.38
C ILE A 110 -3.26 -17.50 -11.41
N SER A 111 -2.94 -16.50 -12.27
CA SER A 111 -1.59 -15.97 -12.42
C SER A 111 -1.10 -15.20 -11.19
N GLY A 112 0.21 -14.93 -11.11
CA GLY A 112 0.81 -14.11 -10.04
C GLY A 112 0.20 -12.71 -9.95
N GLY A 113 0.02 -12.03 -11.07
CA GLY A 113 -0.64 -10.73 -11.13
C GLY A 113 -2.12 -10.78 -10.71
N MET A 114 -2.83 -11.85 -11.04
CA MET A 114 -4.21 -12.05 -10.56
C MET A 114 -4.25 -12.28 -9.05
N ARG A 115 -3.28 -13.02 -8.49
CA ARG A 115 -3.14 -13.18 -7.04
C ARG A 115 -2.91 -11.84 -6.35
N GLN A 116 -2.05 -11.00 -6.89
CA GLN A 116 -1.80 -9.66 -6.34
C GLN A 116 -3.06 -8.79 -6.37
N ARG A 117 -3.80 -8.80 -7.47
CA ARG A 117 -5.09 -8.09 -7.58
C ARG A 117 -6.14 -8.63 -6.60
N THR A 118 -6.17 -9.94 -6.36
CA THR A 118 -7.03 -10.54 -5.33
C THR A 118 -6.67 -10.04 -3.93
N ALA A 119 -5.38 -9.97 -3.60
CA ALA A 119 -4.91 -9.45 -2.32
C ALA A 119 -5.25 -7.95 -2.14
N LEU A 120 -5.14 -7.16 -3.21
CA LEU A 120 -5.55 -5.76 -3.20
C LEU A 120 -7.06 -5.61 -2.93
N ALA A 121 -7.90 -6.36 -3.65
CA ALA A 121 -9.35 -6.35 -3.43
C ALA A 121 -9.71 -6.76 -1.98
N ARG A 122 -9.03 -7.79 -1.44
CA ARG A 122 -9.20 -8.23 -0.04
C ARG A 122 -8.81 -7.17 0.98
N ALA A 123 -7.78 -6.37 0.69
CA ALA A 123 -7.39 -5.29 1.58
C ALA A 123 -8.39 -4.13 1.54
N LEU A 124 -8.85 -3.75 0.36
CA LEU A 124 -9.76 -2.62 0.17
C LEU A 124 -11.17 -2.88 0.71
N VAL A 125 -11.67 -4.13 0.61
CA VAL A 125 -13.04 -4.50 1.01
C VAL A 125 -13.30 -4.35 2.51
N MET A 126 -12.24 -4.38 3.33
CA MET A 126 -12.34 -4.33 4.80
C MET A 126 -12.78 -2.99 5.35
N ASP A 127 -12.68 -1.94 4.54
CA ASP A 127 -13.12 -0.58 4.91
C ASP A 127 -12.48 -0.03 6.21
N SER A 128 -11.25 -0.47 6.52
CA SER A 128 -10.47 0.05 7.64
C SER A 128 -10.06 1.51 7.42
N ASP A 129 -9.86 2.27 8.49
CA ASP A 129 -9.41 3.68 8.42
C ASP A 129 -7.97 3.80 7.92
N ILE A 130 -7.15 2.77 8.13
CA ILE A 130 -5.74 2.74 7.77
C ILE A 130 -5.46 1.56 6.84
N LEU A 131 -4.77 1.86 5.74
CA LEU A 131 -4.24 0.86 4.80
C LEU A 131 -2.72 0.90 4.81
N LEU A 132 -2.11 -0.25 5.10
CA LEU A 132 -0.68 -0.47 5.08
C LEU A 132 -0.38 -1.39 3.89
N MET A 133 0.33 -0.88 2.89
CA MET A 133 0.54 -1.59 1.62
C MET A 133 2.02 -1.76 1.32
N ASP A 134 2.48 -3.01 1.18
CA ASP A 134 3.85 -3.35 0.83
C ASP A 134 3.94 -3.79 -0.64
N GLU A 135 4.46 -2.92 -1.48
CA GLU A 135 4.69 -3.12 -2.92
C GLU A 135 3.48 -3.69 -3.69
N PRO A 136 2.27 -3.09 -3.58
CA PRO A 136 1.03 -3.69 -4.07
C PRO A 136 0.94 -3.84 -5.59
N PHE A 137 1.85 -3.24 -6.35
CA PHE A 137 1.84 -3.30 -7.83
C PHE A 137 3.07 -3.99 -8.43
N SER A 138 3.98 -4.54 -7.61
CA SER A 138 5.29 -5.05 -8.05
C SER A 138 5.23 -6.23 -9.04
N ALA A 139 4.20 -7.08 -8.96
CA ALA A 139 4.02 -8.24 -9.84
C ALA A 139 3.08 -7.99 -11.03
N LEU A 140 2.70 -6.73 -11.28
CA LEU A 140 1.74 -6.37 -12.32
C LEU A 140 2.43 -5.86 -13.57
N ASP A 141 1.83 -6.13 -14.73
CA ASP A 141 2.19 -5.45 -15.97
C ASP A 141 1.85 -3.95 -15.91
N LYS A 142 2.53 -3.15 -16.74
CA LYS A 142 2.43 -1.68 -16.72
C LYS A 142 1.00 -1.17 -16.91
N GLN A 143 0.23 -1.79 -17.79
CA GLN A 143 -1.14 -1.33 -18.08
C GLN A 143 -2.06 -1.59 -16.90
N THR A 144 -2.01 -2.78 -16.33
CA THR A 144 -2.79 -3.15 -15.12
C THR A 144 -2.37 -2.30 -13.92
N SER A 145 -1.07 -2.10 -13.71
CA SER A 145 -0.55 -1.25 -12.63
C SER A 145 -1.07 0.19 -12.74
N ASN A 146 -1.04 0.77 -13.95
CA ASN A 146 -1.55 2.12 -14.20
C ASN A 146 -3.04 2.23 -13.86
N SER A 147 -3.86 1.31 -14.35
CA SER A 147 -5.32 1.30 -14.09
C SER A 147 -5.63 1.19 -12.60
N LEU A 148 -4.95 0.29 -11.87
CA LEU A 148 -5.16 0.12 -10.43
C LEU A 148 -4.63 1.30 -9.61
N ARG A 149 -3.60 1.95 -10.06
CA ARG A 149 -3.04 3.17 -9.47
C ARG A 149 -4.03 4.34 -9.55
N GLU A 150 -4.66 4.52 -10.73
CA GLU A 150 -5.73 5.49 -10.93
C GLU A 150 -6.92 5.21 -10.01
N GLU A 151 -7.33 3.95 -9.91
CA GLU A 151 -8.44 3.53 -9.08
C GLU A 151 -8.14 3.70 -7.58
N LEU A 152 -6.92 3.37 -7.12
CA LEU A 152 -6.51 3.60 -5.74
C LEU A 152 -6.50 5.10 -5.40
N GLN A 153 -6.04 5.94 -6.33
CA GLN A 153 -6.10 7.40 -6.16
C GLN A 153 -7.55 7.88 -6.03
N ARG A 154 -8.47 7.38 -6.89
CA ARG A 154 -9.89 7.72 -6.85
C ARG A 154 -10.52 7.33 -5.50
N ILE A 155 -10.29 6.09 -5.06
CA ILE A 155 -10.78 5.60 -3.75
C ILE A 155 -10.27 6.49 -2.62
N TRP A 156 -8.98 6.82 -2.63
CA TRP A 156 -8.41 7.68 -1.59
C TRP A 156 -9.02 9.09 -1.63
N MET A 157 -9.24 9.67 -2.79
CA MET A 157 -9.88 11.00 -2.93
C MET A 157 -11.30 11.01 -2.34
N GLU A 158 -12.05 9.92 -2.52
CA GLU A 158 -13.42 9.77 -2.04
C GLU A 158 -13.48 9.46 -0.53
N THR A 159 -12.60 8.59 -0.05
CA THR A 159 -12.68 8.05 1.31
C THR A 159 -11.79 8.75 2.33
N LYS A 160 -10.73 9.41 1.87
CA LYS A 160 -9.71 10.03 2.73
C LYS A 160 -9.17 9.08 3.81
N LYS A 161 -8.97 7.80 3.44
CA LYS A 161 -8.30 6.84 4.32
C LYS A 161 -6.84 7.21 4.51
N THR A 162 -6.30 6.94 5.68
CA THR A 162 -4.86 7.06 5.92
C THR A 162 -4.14 5.90 5.22
N ILE A 163 -3.20 6.19 4.33
CA ILE A 163 -2.48 5.15 3.60
C ILE A 163 -0.97 5.30 3.81
N LEU A 164 -0.36 4.22 4.27
CA LEU A 164 1.09 4.05 4.27
C LEU A 164 1.46 3.05 3.18
N PHE A 165 2.12 3.54 2.15
CA PHE A 165 2.40 2.80 0.93
C PHE A 165 3.91 2.64 0.74
N VAL A 166 4.38 1.41 0.73
CA VAL A 166 5.77 1.08 0.45
C VAL A 166 5.93 0.72 -1.02
N THR A 167 6.89 1.33 -1.69
CA THR A 167 7.22 1.01 -3.07
C THR A 167 8.70 1.29 -3.38
N HIS A 168 9.24 0.64 -4.38
CA HIS A 168 10.52 0.98 -5.00
C HIS A 168 10.35 1.88 -6.25
N SER A 169 9.11 2.13 -6.68
CA SER A 169 8.77 2.95 -7.83
C SER A 169 8.58 4.41 -7.43
N VAL A 170 9.52 5.26 -7.81
CA VAL A 170 9.42 6.72 -7.63
C VAL A 170 8.20 7.29 -8.37
N GLU A 171 7.86 6.73 -9.54
CA GLU A 171 6.67 7.15 -10.30
C GLU A 171 5.38 6.89 -9.52
N GLU A 172 5.25 5.73 -8.88
CA GLU A 172 4.10 5.42 -8.01
C GLU A 172 4.02 6.37 -6.82
N ALA A 173 5.16 6.63 -6.18
CA ALA A 173 5.23 7.52 -5.03
C ALA A 173 4.75 8.94 -5.39
N VAL A 174 5.28 9.53 -6.47
CA VAL A 174 4.84 10.87 -6.94
C VAL A 174 3.37 10.85 -7.38
N TYR A 175 2.90 9.75 -8.01
CA TYR A 175 1.53 9.67 -8.50
C TYR A 175 0.50 9.64 -7.37
N LEU A 176 0.77 8.87 -6.31
CA LEU A 176 -0.22 8.53 -5.29
C LEU A 176 -0.16 9.41 -4.04
N SER A 177 1.03 9.75 -3.55
CA SER A 177 1.17 10.31 -2.21
C SER A 177 0.98 11.83 -2.14
N GLU A 178 0.78 12.33 -0.92
CA GLU A 178 0.87 13.75 -0.58
C GLU A 178 2.27 14.13 -0.13
N ARG A 179 3.04 13.15 0.36
CA ARG A 179 4.49 13.27 0.59
C ARG A 179 5.17 11.92 0.48
N VAL A 180 6.44 11.97 0.15
CA VAL A 180 7.30 10.81 0.03
C VAL A 180 8.39 10.86 1.09
N VAL A 181 8.52 9.79 1.84
CA VAL A 181 9.58 9.58 2.82
C VAL A 181 10.66 8.72 2.19
N VAL A 182 11.89 9.24 2.12
CA VAL A 182 13.05 8.52 1.60
C VAL A 182 13.80 7.89 2.77
N LEU A 183 13.96 6.57 2.74
CA LEU A 183 14.77 5.85 3.72
C LEU A 183 16.19 5.62 3.20
N SER A 184 17.18 5.85 4.07
CA SER A 184 18.56 5.47 3.78
C SER A 184 18.67 3.96 3.64
N ALA A 185 19.61 3.49 2.82
CA ALA A 185 19.90 2.08 2.70
C ALA A 185 20.58 1.52 3.95
N ASP A 186 21.27 2.36 4.71
CA ASP A 186 21.92 2.00 5.95
C ASP A 186 21.08 2.43 7.16
N GLN A 187 20.75 1.48 8.07
CA GLN A 187 20.05 1.68 9.34
C GLN A 187 18.61 2.20 9.31
N GLY A 188 17.96 2.27 8.14
CA GLY A 188 16.54 2.65 8.05
C GLY A 188 16.22 4.08 8.54
N ASN A 189 17.17 5.01 8.46
CA ASN A 189 16.92 6.40 8.82
C ASN A 189 16.16 7.13 7.70
N ILE A 190 15.35 8.12 8.07
CA ILE A 190 14.76 9.06 7.11
C ILE A 190 15.87 10.02 6.65
N THR A 191 16.14 10.06 5.33
CA THR A 191 17.06 11.03 4.74
C THR A 191 16.33 12.28 4.28
N ASP A 192 15.14 12.10 3.71
CA ASP A 192 14.35 13.19 3.17
C ASP A 192 12.85 12.94 3.34
N ILE A 193 12.09 14.03 3.44
CA ILE A 193 10.63 14.02 3.35
C ILE A 193 10.24 15.06 2.30
N ILE A 194 9.78 14.60 1.15
CA ILE A 194 9.49 15.43 -0.02
C ILE A 194 7.98 15.59 -0.17
N PRO A 195 7.43 16.80 -0.07
CA PRO A 195 6.02 17.06 -0.32
C PRO A 195 5.69 16.87 -1.82
N VAL A 196 4.49 16.43 -2.12
CA VAL A 196 3.99 16.23 -3.48
C VAL A 196 2.79 17.17 -3.70
N ASP A 197 3.07 18.46 -3.86
CA ASP A 197 2.07 19.50 -4.03
C ASP A 197 1.60 19.60 -5.49
N LEU A 198 1.17 18.45 -6.05
CA LEU A 198 0.63 18.37 -7.40
C LEU A 198 -0.88 18.18 -7.35
N PRO A 199 -1.65 18.91 -8.19
CA PRO A 199 -3.10 18.75 -8.26
C PRO A 199 -3.47 17.32 -8.71
N ARG A 200 -4.65 16.86 -8.34
CA ARG A 200 -5.22 15.58 -8.77
C ARG A 200 -6.40 15.81 -9.73
N PRO A 201 -6.61 14.96 -10.75
CA PRO A 201 -5.81 13.79 -11.09
C PRO A 201 -4.43 14.18 -11.65
N ARG A 202 -3.40 13.38 -11.34
CA ARG A 202 -2.02 13.62 -11.79
C ARG A 202 -1.74 12.94 -13.12
N TYR A 203 -1.01 13.63 -13.97
CA TYR A 203 -0.59 13.10 -15.28
C TYR A 203 0.92 12.92 -15.29
N VAL A 204 1.38 11.70 -15.61
CA VAL A 204 2.81 11.32 -15.54
C VAL A 204 3.70 12.07 -16.54
N TYR A 205 3.11 12.71 -17.54
CA TYR A 205 3.81 13.53 -18.54
C TYR A 205 3.75 15.02 -18.26
N ASP A 206 3.09 15.45 -17.17
CA ASP A 206 3.09 16.84 -16.75
C ASP A 206 4.52 17.27 -16.39
N PRO A 207 5.00 18.45 -16.85
CA PRO A 207 6.35 18.91 -16.54
C PRO A 207 6.68 18.95 -15.06
N GLN A 208 5.75 19.41 -14.20
CA GLN A 208 5.95 19.45 -12.76
C GLN A 208 6.04 18.03 -12.15
N PHE A 209 5.26 17.08 -12.67
CA PHE A 209 5.36 15.67 -12.26
C PHE A 209 6.74 15.10 -12.63
N VAL A 210 7.20 15.35 -13.85
CA VAL A 210 8.49 14.86 -14.35
C VAL A 210 9.65 15.46 -13.54
N GLU A 211 9.60 16.75 -13.23
CA GLU A 211 10.61 17.44 -12.42
C GLU A 211 10.67 16.82 -10.99
N LEU A 212 9.53 16.70 -10.34
CA LEU A 212 9.45 16.12 -8.99
C LEU A 212 9.92 14.65 -8.97
N ARG A 213 9.55 13.88 -9.99
CA ARG A 213 10.04 12.50 -10.15
C ARG A 213 11.55 12.44 -10.28
N HIS A 214 12.20 13.35 -11.03
CA HIS A 214 13.65 13.42 -11.13
C HIS A 214 14.29 13.80 -9.80
N ALA A 215 13.79 14.84 -9.13
CA ALA A 215 14.29 15.22 -7.81
C ALA A 215 14.22 14.08 -6.80
N LEU A 216 13.12 13.32 -6.80
CA LEU A 216 12.97 12.16 -5.92
C LEU A 216 13.90 11.01 -6.31
N LEU A 217 14.13 10.77 -7.61
CA LEU A 217 15.13 9.78 -8.07
C LEU A 217 16.52 10.14 -7.56
N ASP A 218 16.92 11.40 -7.67
CA ASP A 218 18.22 11.89 -7.21
C ASP A 218 18.35 11.72 -5.68
N ALA A 219 17.32 12.05 -4.90
CA ALA A 219 17.30 11.85 -3.46
C ALA A 219 17.48 10.36 -3.07
N VAL A 220 16.77 9.45 -3.75
CA VAL A 220 16.91 8.00 -3.53
C VAL A 220 18.31 7.49 -3.93
N GLN A 221 18.92 8.05 -4.97
CA GLN A 221 20.29 7.69 -5.38
C GLN A 221 21.32 8.22 -4.39
N GLN A 222 21.18 9.45 -3.93
CA GLN A 222 22.09 10.09 -2.96
C GLN A 222 22.05 9.37 -1.60
N SER A 223 20.85 8.99 -1.14
CA SER A 223 20.68 8.17 0.08
C SER A 223 21.45 6.85 0.01
N ALA A 224 21.82 6.44 -1.19
CA ALA A 224 22.55 5.22 -1.49
C ALA A 224 24.07 5.40 -1.61
N VAL A 225 24.54 6.61 -1.87
CA VAL A 225 25.99 6.92 -2.08
C VAL A 225 26.68 7.29 -0.77
N GLN A 226 25.97 7.86 0.19
CA GLN A 226 26.50 8.17 1.53
C GLN A 226 27.02 6.95 2.30
N GLU A 227 26.75 5.74 1.80
CA GLU A 227 27.22 4.44 2.33
C GLU A 227 28.68 4.08 2.00
N ARG A 228 29.31 4.78 1.05
CA ARG A 228 30.64 4.38 0.55
C ARG A 228 31.80 5.24 1.07
N MET A 229 31.51 6.17 1.97
CA MET A 229 32.52 6.99 2.63
C MET A 229 32.56 6.70 4.14
#